data_34fb1cb5e0548f07aa6aa368b40d89bc
#
_entry.id   34fb1cb5e0548f07aa6aa368b40d89bc
#
_cell.length_a   1.000
_cell.length_b   1.000
_cell.length_c   1.000
_cell.angle_alpha   90.00
_cell.angle_beta   90.00
_cell.angle_gamma   90.00
#
_symmetry.space_group_name_H-M   'P 1'
#
loop_
_entity.id
_entity.type
_entity.pdbx_description
1 polymer ?
#
loop_
_entity_poly.entity_id
_entity_poly.type
_entity_poly.pdbx_seq_one_letter_code
_entity_poly.pdbx_strand_id
1 'polypeptide(L)' 'MIPVVIEQTSRGERSYDIYSRLLKDRIIMVTGPVEDQMANSIIAQLLFLDAQDNTKDIYMYINTDRKSVV' A
#
# COMPACT_ATOMS: atom_id res chain seq x y z
N MET A 1 -2.79 -5.24 -14.49
CA MET A 1 -2.47 -6.50 -13.81
C MET A 1 -1.55 -6.22 -12.61
N ILE A 2 -1.89 -6.77 -11.48
CA ILE A 2 -1.10 -6.60 -10.27
C ILE A 2 -0.22 -7.84 -10.11
N PRO A 3 1.11 -7.69 -10.10
CA PRO A 3 2.00 -8.84 -9.93
C PRO A 3 1.82 -9.52 -8.58
N VAL A 4 2.00 -10.84 -8.59
CA VAL A 4 1.98 -11.66 -7.37
C VAL A 4 3.40 -12.04 -7.03
N VAL A 5 3.75 -11.92 -5.76
CA VAL A 5 5.06 -12.34 -5.25
C VAL A 5 4.89 -13.52 -4.30
N ILE A 6 5.86 -14.41 -4.30
CA ILE A 6 5.85 -15.59 -3.44
C ILE A 6 6.98 -15.44 -2.43
N GLU A 7 6.64 -15.63 -1.18
CA GLU A 7 7.58 -15.50 -0.07
C GLU A 7 7.69 -16.83 0.66
N GLN A 8 8.92 -17.27 0.93
CA GLN A 8 9.17 -18.44 1.74
C GLN A 8 9.15 -18.06 3.21
N THR A 9 8.36 -18.79 4.00
CA THR A 9 8.28 -18.59 5.43
C THR A 9 8.56 -19.92 6.13
N SER A 10 8.78 -19.87 7.43
CA SER A 10 8.96 -21.07 8.23
C SER A 10 7.74 -22.00 8.21
N ARG A 11 6.58 -21.49 7.81
CA ARG A 11 5.34 -22.26 7.71
C ARG A 11 5.00 -22.65 6.27
N GLY A 12 5.92 -22.44 5.32
CA GLY A 12 5.71 -22.74 3.92
C GLY A 12 5.68 -21.47 3.07
N GLU A 13 5.14 -21.59 1.87
CA GLU A 13 5.06 -20.49 0.93
C GLU A 13 3.82 -19.65 1.19
N ARG A 14 3.97 -18.34 1.05
CA ARG A 14 2.86 -17.40 1.02
C ARG A 14 2.91 -16.57 -0.24
N SER A 15 1.74 -16.37 -0.85
CA SER A 15 1.63 -15.47 -2.00
C SER A 15 0.90 -14.20 -1.58
N TYR A 16 1.38 -13.08 -2.11
CA TYR A 16 0.81 -11.76 -1.92
C TYR A 16 0.73 -11.06 -3.26
N ASP A 17 -0.26 -10.20 -3.44
CA ASP A 17 -0.10 -9.21 -4.49
C ASP A 17 0.99 -8.21 -4.05
N ILE A 18 1.63 -7.55 -5.01
CA ILE A 18 2.80 -6.72 -4.70
C ILE A 18 2.45 -5.59 -3.72
N TYR A 19 1.27 -4.99 -3.86
CA TYR A 19 0.87 -3.88 -2.97
C TYR A 19 0.67 -4.35 -1.54
N SER A 20 0.07 -5.52 -1.35
CA SER A 20 -0.12 -6.09 -0.02
C SER A 20 1.22 -6.45 0.61
N ARG A 21 2.17 -6.96 -0.18
CA ARG A 21 3.50 -7.28 0.32
C ARG A 21 4.26 -6.03 0.76
N LEU A 22 4.17 -4.96 -0.02
CA LEU A 22 4.78 -3.68 0.34
C LEU A 22 4.16 -3.11 1.61
N LEU A 23 2.86 -3.28 1.78
CA LEU A 23 2.16 -2.80 2.96
C LEU A 23 2.72 -3.43 4.25
N LYS A 24 3.17 -4.67 4.19
CA LYS A 24 3.83 -5.32 5.34
C LYS A 24 5.07 -4.56 5.79
N ASP A 25 5.75 -3.92 4.86
CA ASP A 25 6.94 -3.10 5.14
C ASP A 25 6.57 -1.62 5.34
N ARG A 26 5.29 -1.35 5.58
CA ARG A 26 4.76 -0.01 5.86
C ARG A 26 4.89 0.93 4.67
N ILE A 27 4.79 0.37 3.47
CA ILE A 27 4.86 1.13 2.23
C ILE A 27 3.48 1.16 1.60
N ILE A 28 2.97 2.36 1.36
CA ILE A 28 1.69 2.59 0.69
C ILE A 28 1.98 3.17 -0.69
N MET A 29 1.43 2.52 -1.72
CA MET A 29 1.55 3.00 -3.09
C MET A 29 0.30 3.77 -3.48
N VAL A 30 0.48 5.00 -3.91
CA VAL A 30 -0.61 5.85 -4.40
C VAL A 30 -0.38 6.06 -5.88
N THR A 31 -1.14 5.34 -6.70
CA THR A 31 -0.98 5.37 -8.16
C THR A 31 -2.31 5.64 -8.83
N GLY A 32 -2.24 6.29 -9.99
CA GLY A 32 -3.43 6.59 -10.77
C GLY A 32 -4.19 7.81 -10.27
N PRO A 33 -5.40 8.04 -10.77
CA PRO A 33 -6.18 9.21 -10.37
C PRO A 33 -6.61 9.12 -8.92
N VAL A 34 -6.56 10.25 -8.22
CA VAL A 34 -7.03 10.32 -6.84
C VAL A 34 -8.52 10.57 -6.85
N GLU A 35 -9.25 9.57 -6.44
CA GLU A 35 -10.72 9.60 -6.34
C GLU A 35 -11.11 9.25 -4.90
N ASP A 36 -12.41 9.41 -4.60
CA ASP A 36 -12.90 9.15 -3.24
C ASP A 36 -12.58 7.73 -2.76
N GLN A 37 -12.73 6.73 -3.63
CA GLN A 37 -12.41 5.35 -3.27
C GLN A 37 -10.93 5.20 -2.96
N MET A 38 -10.07 5.80 -3.76
CA MET A 38 -8.63 5.73 -3.51
C MET A 38 -8.28 6.43 -2.21
N ALA A 39 -8.82 7.62 -1.99
CA ALA A 39 -8.58 8.36 -0.76
C ALA A 39 -9.00 7.56 0.46
N ASN A 40 -10.16 6.93 0.42
CA ASN A 40 -10.64 6.09 1.50
C ASN A 40 -9.75 4.87 1.72
N SER A 41 -9.25 4.27 0.65
CA SER A 41 -8.34 3.13 0.74
C SER A 41 -7.02 3.54 1.41
N ILE A 42 -6.48 4.69 1.04
CA ILE A 42 -5.25 5.19 1.64
C ILE A 42 -5.45 5.46 3.13
N ILE A 43 -6.55 6.08 3.50
CA ILE A 43 -6.86 6.34 4.90
C ILE A 43 -6.99 5.03 5.67
N ALA A 44 -7.67 4.03 5.10
CA ALA A 44 -7.82 2.73 5.74
C ALA A 44 -6.46 2.06 5.95
N GLN A 45 -5.57 2.14 4.99
CA GLN A 45 -4.23 1.58 5.11
C GLN A 45 -3.42 2.30 6.18
N LEU A 46 -3.51 3.62 6.25
CA LEU A 46 -2.83 4.39 7.27
C LEU A 46 -3.33 4.02 8.68
N LEU A 47 -4.65 3.91 8.84
CA LEU A 47 -5.23 3.51 10.11
C LEU A 47 -4.81 2.10 10.51
N PHE A 48 -4.76 1.19 9.56
CA PHE A 48 -4.32 -0.18 9.81
C PHE A 48 -2.87 -0.23 10.29
N LEU A 49 -1.98 0.49 9.61
CA LEU A 49 -0.56 0.52 9.97
C LEU A 49 -0.35 1.22 11.31
N ASP A 50 -1.06 2.30 11.56
CA ASP A 50 -0.96 3.02 12.83
C ASP A 50 -1.41 2.14 14.00
N ALA A 51 -2.45 1.36 13.79
CA ALA A 51 -2.96 0.44 14.82
C ALA A 51 -1.97 -0.69 15.11
N GLN A 52 -1.18 -1.10 14.13
CA GLN A 52 -0.17 -2.13 14.34
C GLN A 52 1.01 -1.62 15.17
N ASP A 53 1.50 -0.44 14.85
CA ASP A 53 2.63 0.16 15.56
C ASP A 53 2.68 1.64 15.21
N ASN A 54 2.31 2.49 16.15
CA ASN A 54 2.28 3.93 15.92
C ASN A 54 3.63 4.61 16.15
N THR A 55 4.69 3.84 16.39
CA THR A 55 6.02 4.38 16.61
C THR A 55 6.92 4.27 15.39
N LYS A 56 6.51 3.48 14.39
CA LYS A 56 7.31 3.27 13.18
C LYS A 56 6.80 4.11 12.02
N ASP A 57 7.73 4.54 11.19
CA ASP A 57 7.42 5.35 10.03
C ASP A 57 6.59 4.59 9.00
N ILE A 58 5.77 5.35 8.29
CA ILE A 58 5.01 4.86 7.15
C ILE A 58 5.55 5.58 5.92
N TYR A 59 5.83 4.83 4.87
CA TYR A 59 6.35 5.37 3.62
C TYR A 59 5.24 5.41 2.58
N MET A 60 5.14 6.53 1.91
CA MET A 60 4.12 6.70 0.87
C MET A 60 4.81 7.09 -0.43
N TYR A 61 4.62 6.27 -1.46
CA TYR A 61 5.13 6.55 -2.79
C TYR A 61 3.96 7.01 -3.65
N ILE A 62 4.06 8.22 -4.16
CA ILE A 62 2.97 8.85 -4.90
C ILE A 62 3.37 9.01 -6.35
N ASN A 63 2.61 8.36 -7.22
CA ASN A 63 2.78 8.49 -8.66
C ASN A 63 1.38 8.61 -9.27
N THR A 64 0.85 9.82 -9.21
CA THR A 64 -0.49 10.10 -9.69
C THR A 64 -0.44 10.85 -11.01
N ASP A 65 -1.41 10.57 -11.87
CA ASP A 65 -1.57 11.33 -13.07
C ASP A 65 -2.20 12.68 -12.73
N ARG A 66 -1.37 13.69 -12.69
CA ARG A 66 -1.83 15.05 -12.50
C ARG A 66 -2.21 15.65 -13.83
N LYS A 67 -3.38 15.41 -14.27
CA LYS A 67 -3.91 16.35 -15.22
C LYS A 67 -4.11 17.66 -14.48
N SER A 68 -3.50 18.68 -15.00
CA SER A 68 -3.55 20.00 -14.39
C SER A 68 -4.98 20.34 -14.02
N VAL A 69 -5.19 20.50 -12.77
CA VAL A 69 -6.41 21.08 -12.26
C VAL A 69 -6.17 22.57 -12.28
N VAL A 70 -6.91 23.19 -13.08
CA VAL A 70 -6.86 24.65 -13.09
C VAL A 70 -7.80 25.17 -12.04
#